data_2bdeeb6a2c42fca8622e9e693b1db3d4
#
_entry.id   2bdeeb6a2c42fca8622e9e693b1db3d4
#
_cell.length_a   1.000
_cell.length_b   1.000
_cell.length_c   1.000
_cell.angle_alpha   90.00
_cell.angle_beta   90.00
_cell.angle_gamma   90.00
#
_symmetry.space_group_name_H-M   'P 1'
#
loop_
_entity.id
_entity.type
_entity.pdbx_description
1 polymer ?
#
loop_
_entity_poly.entity_id
_entity_poly.type
_entity_poly.pdbx_seq_one_letter_code
_entity_poly.pdbx_strand_id
1 'polypeptide(L)'
;ELAALNATAEDLAQVKLPLSKMPEAARTGKLRQYNELDLQFHYAVAKCTHNQILITIQELLSDLVEGSIRMGITPLNALEHSVIFHRKIYEAIAKHDSVSAAGLMNAHIEGGVNYAKNIMQDNYGKEQP
;
A
#
# COMPACT_ATOMS: atom_id res chain seq x y z
N GLU A 1 -13.49 -3.58 -1.21
CA GLU A 1 -14.68 -4.45 -1.35
C GLU A 1 -14.64 -5.22 -2.68
N LEU A 2 -14.72 -4.54 -3.84
CA LEU A 2 -14.82 -5.17 -5.16
C LEU A 2 -13.70 -6.18 -5.43
N ALA A 3 -12.47 -5.91 -5.01
CA ALA A 3 -11.36 -6.84 -5.16
C ALA A 3 -11.63 -8.18 -4.47
N ALA A 4 -12.18 -8.16 -3.24
CA ALA A 4 -12.52 -9.38 -2.53
C ALA A 4 -13.70 -10.14 -3.17
N LEU A 5 -14.66 -9.43 -3.78
CA LEU A 5 -15.78 -10.05 -4.45
C LEU A 5 -15.41 -10.71 -5.78
N ASN A 6 -14.42 -10.16 -6.51
CA ASN A 6 -14.15 -10.52 -7.89
C ASN A 6 -12.81 -11.26 -8.09
N ALA A 7 -11.92 -11.30 -7.07
CA ALA A 7 -10.59 -11.88 -7.21
C ALA A 7 -10.65 -13.36 -7.63
N THR A 8 -9.89 -13.69 -8.67
CA THR A 8 -9.63 -15.06 -9.10
C THR A 8 -8.38 -15.63 -8.44
N ALA A 9 -8.14 -16.92 -8.56
CA ALA A 9 -6.91 -17.55 -8.08
C ALA A 9 -5.66 -16.98 -8.77
N GLU A 10 -5.77 -16.60 -10.05
CA GLU A 10 -4.70 -15.96 -10.80
C GLU A 10 -4.39 -14.55 -10.28
N ASP A 11 -5.43 -13.75 -10.02
CA ASP A 11 -5.28 -12.42 -9.41
C ASP A 11 -4.58 -12.51 -8.05
N LEU A 12 -5.00 -13.45 -7.19
CA LEU A 12 -4.39 -13.67 -5.88
C LEU A 12 -2.91 -14.04 -5.99
N ALA A 13 -2.52 -14.82 -6.99
CA ALA A 13 -1.12 -15.12 -7.26
C ALA A 13 -0.33 -13.84 -7.60
N GLN A 14 -0.91 -12.93 -8.39
CA GLN A 14 -0.27 -11.64 -8.74
C GLN A 14 -0.14 -10.70 -7.52
N VAL A 15 -1.14 -10.64 -6.64
CA VAL A 15 -1.05 -9.86 -5.39
C VAL A 15 0.03 -10.43 -4.46
N LYS A 16 0.19 -11.74 -4.41
CA LYS A 16 1.16 -12.42 -3.55
C LYS A 16 2.62 -12.15 -3.96
N LEU A 17 2.90 -11.89 -5.25
CA LEU A 17 4.26 -11.69 -5.75
C LEU A 17 4.98 -10.52 -5.07
N PRO A 18 4.48 -9.27 -5.09
CA PRO A 18 5.12 -8.17 -4.40
C PRO A 18 5.07 -8.38 -2.88
N LEU A 19 3.95 -8.85 -2.32
CA LEU A 19 3.77 -9.07 -0.89
C LEU A 19 4.83 -10.01 -0.30
N SER A 20 5.24 -11.05 -1.02
CA SER A 20 6.25 -12.01 -0.56
C SER A 20 7.65 -11.41 -0.41
N LYS A 21 7.94 -10.32 -1.12
CA LYS A 21 9.25 -9.64 -1.14
C LYS A 21 9.33 -8.44 -0.19
N MET A 22 8.19 -7.87 0.19
CA MET A 22 8.12 -6.69 1.07
C MET A 22 8.81 -6.89 2.44
N PRO A 23 8.65 -8.02 3.15
CA PRO A 23 9.27 -8.19 4.47
C PRO A 23 10.78 -8.04 4.45
N GLU A 24 11.45 -8.56 3.43
CA GLU A 24 12.90 -8.45 3.29
C GLU A 24 13.33 -7.02 2.95
N ALA A 25 12.61 -6.33 2.05
CA ALA A 25 12.86 -4.94 1.72
C ALA A 25 12.66 -4.02 2.94
N ALA A 26 11.61 -4.25 3.73
CA ALA A 26 11.36 -3.53 4.97
C ALA A 26 12.47 -3.75 5.99
N ARG A 27 12.81 -5.01 6.28
CA ARG A 27 13.83 -5.39 7.26
C ARG A 27 15.22 -4.85 6.92
N THR A 28 15.57 -4.78 5.64
CA THR A 28 16.88 -4.30 5.18
C THR A 28 16.94 -2.80 4.89
N GLY A 29 15.83 -2.08 5.11
CA GLY A 29 15.75 -0.63 4.88
C GLY A 29 15.92 -0.22 3.43
N LYS A 30 15.65 -1.12 2.48
CA LYS A 30 15.70 -0.85 1.04
C LYS A 30 14.45 -0.08 0.60
N LEU A 31 14.35 1.18 1.04
CA LEU A 31 13.16 2.01 0.90
C LEU A 31 12.65 2.08 -0.54
N ARG A 32 13.53 2.31 -1.51
CA ARG A 32 13.14 2.36 -2.92
C ARG A 32 12.50 1.04 -3.37
N GLN A 33 13.13 -0.09 -3.06
CA GLN A 33 12.60 -1.41 -3.41
C GLN A 33 11.26 -1.68 -2.71
N TYR A 34 11.14 -1.28 -1.43
CA TYR A 34 9.89 -1.40 -0.71
C TYR A 34 8.76 -0.62 -1.39
N ASN A 35 9.01 0.64 -1.75
CA ASN A 35 8.02 1.49 -2.40
C ASN A 35 7.58 0.95 -3.78
N GLU A 36 8.52 0.42 -4.56
CA GLU A 36 8.20 -0.24 -5.83
C GLU A 36 7.28 -1.47 -5.62
N LEU A 37 7.53 -2.26 -4.58
CA LEU A 37 6.69 -3.41 -4.22
C LEU A 37 5.32 -2.99 -3.68
N ASP A 38 5.27 -1.90 -2.92
CA ASP A 38 4.05 -1.31 -2.38
C ASP A 38 3.09 -0.87 -3.50
N LEU A 39 3.62 -0.13 -4.47
CA LEU A 39 2.86 0.28 -5.66
C LEU A 39 2.36 -0.92 -6.46
N GLN A 40 3.21 -1.94 -6.66
CA GLN A 40 2.83 -3.18 -7.35
C GLN A 40 1.72 -3.93 -6.61
N PHE A 41 1.75 -3.97 -5.27
CA PHE A 41 0.71 -4.60 -4.46
C PHE A 41 -0.63 -3.88 -4.65
N HIS A 42 -0.67 -2.56 -4.49
CA HIS A 42 -1.90 -1.79 -4.65
C HIS A 42 -2.46 -1.87 -6.06
N TYR A 43 -1.60 -1.86 -7.07
CA TYR A 43 -2.01 -2.07 -8.46
C TYR A 43 -2.62 -3.46 -8.69
N ALA A 44 -1.99 -4.51 -8.17
CA ALA A 44 -2.51 -5.87 -8.27
C ALA A 44 -3.86 -6.02 -7.55
N VAL A 45 -4.04 -5.38 -6.39
CA VAL A 45 -5.35 -5.33 -5.70
C VAL A 45 -6.40 -4.60 -6.54
N ALA A 46 -6.05 -3.50 -7.21
CA ALA A 46 -6.96 -2.81 -8.12
C ALA A 46 -7.37 -3.71 -9.30
N LYS A 47 -6.45 -4.50 -9.84
CA LYS A 47 -6.76 -5.48 -10.91
C LYS A 47 -7.74 -6.54 -10.47
N CYS A 48 -7.71 -6.99 -9.21
CA CYS A 48 -8.70 -7.92 -8.66
C CYS A 48 -10.14 -7.39 -8.73
N THR A 49 -10.34 -6.09 -8.91
CA THR A 49 -11.68 -5.51 -9.06
C THR A 49 -12.33 -5.83 -10.40
N HIS A 50 -11.54 -6.18 -11.42
CA HIS A 50 -11.96 -6.31 -12.83
C HIS A 50 -12.68 -5.06 -13.36
N ASN A 51 -12.40 -3.89 -12.76
CA ASN A 51 -12.99 -2.60 -13.13
C ASN A 51 -11.91 -1.68 -13.70
N GLN A 52 -11.94 -1.45 -15.01
CA GLN A 52 -10.94 -0.67 -15.72
C GLN A 52 -10.82 0.78 -15.20
N ILE A 53 -11.93 1.38 -14.74
CA ILE A 53 -11.90 2.74 -14.19
C ILE A 53 -11.07 2.77 -12.90
N LEU A 54 -11.27 1.80 -11.99
CA LEU A 54 -10.51 1.73 -10.73
C LEU A 54 -9.03 1.41 -10.99
N ILE A 55 -8.74 0.58 -11.97
CA ILE A 55 -7.35 0.27 -12.37
C ILE A 55 -6.67 1.54 -12.87
N THR A 56 -7.30 2.29 -13.77
CA THR A 56 -6.74 3.54 -14.30
C THR A 56 -6.57 4.62 -13.21
N ILE A 57 -7.53 4.73 -12.28
CA ILE A 57 -7.39 5.65 -11.14
C ILE A 57 -6.18 5.24 -10.28
N GLN A 58 -6.01 3.96 -10.01
CA GLN A 58 -4.85 3.47 -9.24
C GLN A 58 -3.52 3.76 -9.93
N GLU A 59 -3.43 3.62 -11.25
CA GLU A 59 -2.24 3.97 -12.04
C GLU A 59 -1.90 5.46 -11.88
N LEU A 60 -2.87 6.35 -12.07
CA LEU A 60 -2.68 7.79 -11.89
C LEU A 60 -2.26 8.18 -10.47
N LEU A 61 -2.87 7.55 -9.45
CA LEU A 61 -2.51 7.78 -8.06
C LEU A 61 -1.10 7.28 -7.75
N SER A 62 -0.67 6.17 -8.36
CA SER A 62 0.67 5.62 -8.17
C SER A 62 1.75 6.60 -8.62
N ASP A 63 1.57 7.27 -9.75
CA ASP A 63 2.50 8.29 -10.26
C ASP A 63 2.62 9.48 -9.29
N LEU A 64 1.48 9.93 -8.72
CA LEU A 64 1.45 11.02 -7.76
C LEU A 64 2.11 10.63 -6.43
N VAL A 65 1.85 9.42 -5.93
CA VAL A 65 2.41 8.89 -4.69
C VAL A 65 3.91 8.68 -4.81
N GLU A 66 4.41 8.15 -5.94
CA GLU A 66 5.85 7.99 -6.18
C GLU A 66 6.59 9.33 -6.07
N GLY A 67 6.01 10.40 -6.61
CA GLY A 67 6.55 11.76 -6.48
C GLY A 67 6.63 12.23 -5.02
N SER A 68 5.63 11.91 -4.21
CA SER A 68 5.55 12.32 -2.79
C SER A 68 6.51 11.51 -1.90
N ILE A 69 6.66 10.21 -2.14
CA ILE A 69 7.53 9.30 -1.37
C ILE A 69 9.01 9.71 -1.49
N ARG A 70 9.43 10.26 -2.63
CA ARG A 70 10.80 10.75 -2.84
C ARG A 70 11.20 11.88 -1.89
N MET A 71 10.25 12.54 -1.23
CA MET A 71 10.48 13.68 -0.34
C MET A 71 10.49 13.30 1.15
N GLY A 72 10.18 12.06 1.54
CA GLY A 72 10.03 11.67 2.95
C GLY A 72 11.00 10.61 3.40
N ILE A 73 11.48 10.73 4.64
CA ILE A 73 12.22 9.67 5.34
C ILE A 73 11.19 8.80 6.04
N THR A 74 11.00 7.56 5.57
CA THR A 74 10.11 6.59 6.20
C THR A 74 10.91 5.73 7.18
N PRO A 75 10.60 5.72 8.49
CA PRO A 75 11.30 4.88 9.45
C PRO A 75 10.96 3.39 9.24
N LEU A 76 11.91 2.52 9.57
CA LEU A 76 11.81 1.07 9.37
C LEU A 76 10.57 0.45 10.02
N ASN A 77 10.22 0.89 11.23
CA ASN A 77 9.05 0.38 11.94
C ASN A 77 7.72 0.69 11.21
N ALA A 78 7.64 1.80 10.47
CA ALA A 78 6.47 2.10 9.64
C ALA A 78 6.36 1.15 8.45
N LEU A 79 7.48 0.75 7.84
CA LEU A 79 7.51 -0.23 6.76
C LEU A 79 7.05 -1.61 7.24
N GLU A 80 7.56 -2.07 8.38
CA GLU A 80 7.17 -3.35 8.96
C GLU A 80 5.69 -3.39 9.33
N HIS A 81 5.16 -2.30 9.88
CA HIS A 81 3.74 -2.16 10.20
C HIS A 81 2.87 -2.21 8.94
N SER A 82 3.30 -1.54 7.87
CA SER A 82 2.61 -1.57 6.57
C SER A 82 2.56 -2.98 5.98
N VAL A 83 3.65 -3.76 6.07
CA VAL A 83 3.68 -5.17 5.63
C VAL A 83 2.60 -6.02 6.35
N ILE A 84 2.36 -5.77 7.63
CA ILE A 84 1.32 -6.48 8.39
C ILE A 84 -0.07 -6.18 7.82
N PHE A 85 -0.34 -4.90 7.49
CA PHE A 85 -1.62 -4.52 6.87
C PHE A 85 -1.78 -5.16 5.49
N HIS A 86 -0.76 -5.10 4.62
CA HIS A 86 -0.81 -5.71 3.29
C HIS A 86 -1.12 -7.20 3.36
N ARG A 87 -0.52 -7.92 4.32
CA ARG A 87 -0.80 -9.35 4.53
C ARG A 87 -2.25 -9.59 4.92
N LYS A 88 -2.78 -8.81 5.88
CA LYS A 88 -4.17 -8.93 6.33
C LYS A 88 -5.16 -8.60 5.20
N ILE A 89 -4.86 -7.57 4.39
CA ILE A 89 -5.67 -7.21 3.22
C ILE A 89 -5.71 -8.37 2.22
N TYR A 90 -4.54 -8.92 1.89
CA TYR A 90 -4.46 -10.09 1.00
C TYR A 90 -5.27 -11.28 1.54
N GLU A 91 -5.15 -11.59 2.84
CA GLU A 91 -5.87 -12.70 3.46
C GLU A 91 -7.39 -12.48 3.42
N ALA A 92 -7.87 -11.26 3.62
CA ALA A 92 -9.29 -10.91 3.53
C ALA A 92 -9.79 -11.05 2.08
N ILE A 93 -9.01 -10.58 1.09
CA ILE A 93 -9.34 -10.74 -0.33
C ILE A 93 -9.39 -12.23 -0.71
N ALA A 94 -8.41 -13.02 -0.28
CA ALA A 94 -8.32 -14.46 -0.55
C ALA A 94 -9.46 -15.27 0.08
N LYS A 95 -10.06 -14.76 1.15
CA LYS A 95 -11.25 -15.33 1.81
C LYS A 95 -12.58 -14.79 1.26
N HIS A 96 -12.53 -13.91 0.27
CA HIS A 96 -13.69 -13.18 -0.25
C HIS A 96 -14.45 -12.38 0.83
N ASP A 97 -13.76 -11.99 1.91
CA ASP A 97 -14.29 -11.14 2.98
C ASP A 97 -14.18 -9.66 2.58
N SER A 98 -15.19 -9.18 1.87
CA SER A 98 -15.21 -7.82 1.32
C SER A 98 -15.26 -6.73 2.41
N VAL A 99 -15.92 -7.00 3.54
CA VAL A 99 -16.05 -6.05 4.64
C VAL A 99 -14.70 -5.86 5.35
N SER A 100 -14.05 -6.97 5.72
CA SER A 100 -12.71 -6.91 6.33
C SER A 100 -11.68 -6.32 5.38
N ALA A 101 -11.71 -6.68 4.09
CA ALA A 101 -10.79 -6.13 3.10
C ALA A 101 -10.91 -4.61 2.97
N ALA A 102 -12.14 -4.07 2.96
CA ALA A 102 -12.39 -2.63 2.92
C ALA A 102 -11.91 -1.93 4.20
N GLY A 103 -12.28 -2.45 5.37
CA GLY A 103 -11.89 -1.86 6.66
C GLY A 103 -10.36 -1.84 6.85
N LEU A 104 -9.67 -2.92 6.49
CA LEU A 104 -8.22 -3.01 6.58
C LEU A 104 -7.51 -2.06 5.60
N MET A 105 -8.02 -1.93 4.36
CA MET A 105 -7.47 -0.99 3.39
C MET A 105 -7.66 0.46 3.85
N ASN A 106 -8.84 0.82 4.36
CA ASN A 106 -9.08 2.16 4.88
C ASN A 106 -8.12 2.49 6.03
N ALA A 107 -7.98 1.59 7.01
CA ALA A 107 -7.07 1.80 8.13
C ALA A 107 -5.60 1.92 7.68
N HIS A 108 -5.19 1.14 6.67
CA HIS A 108 -3.86 1.22 6.08
C HIS A 108 -3.59 2.58 5.43
N ILE A 109 -4.52 3.06 4.58
CA ILE A 109 -4.38 4.35 3.89
C ILE A 109 -4.41 5.51 4.89
N GLU A 110 -5.34 5.50 5.86
CA GLU A 110 -5.40 6.52 6.92
C GLU A 110 -4.09 6.59 7.74
N GLY A 111 -3.52 5.44 8.05
CA GLY A 111 -2.22 5.35 8.73
C GLY A 111 -1.11 6.03 7.92
N GLY A 112 -1.04 5.79 6.62
CA GLY A 112 -0.09 6.42 5.71
C GLY A 112 -0.28 7.94 5.60
N VAL A 113 -1.54 8.40 5.47
CA VAL A 113 -1.87 9.83 5.42
C VAL A 113 -1.49 10.55 6.71
N ASN A 114 -1.81 9.98 7.87
CA ASN A 114 -1.47 10.57 9.16
C ASN A 114 0.04 10.65 9.36
N TYR A 115 0.77 9.61 8.95
CA TYR A 115 2.23 9.62 8.97
C TYR A 115 2.80 10.75 8.11
N ALA A 116 2.33 10.90 6.86
CA ALA A 116 2.79 11.97 5.96
C ALA A 116 2.51 13.37 6.53
N LYS A 117 1.33 13.59 7.14
CA LYS A 117 0.98 14.86 7.79
C LYS A 117 1.93 15.19 8.94
N ASN A 118 2.27 14.22 9.78
CA ASN A 118 3.18 14.44 10.91
C ASN A 118 4.58 14.84 10.45
N ILE A 119 5.12 14.18 9.42
CA ILE A 119 6.42 14.56 8.84
C ILE A 119 6.39 15.99 8.29
N MET A 120 5.33 16.36 7.56
CA MET A 120 5.21 17.71 7.03
C MET A 120 5.19 18.75 8.15
N GLN A 121 4.44 18.53 9.23
CA GLN A 121 4.37 19.44 10.38
C GLN A 121 5.73 19.58 11.08
N ASP A 122 6.45 18.48 11.28
CA ASP A 122 7.76 18.48 11.91
C ASP A 122 8.82 19.25 11.09
N ASN A 123 8.74 19.19 9.76
CA ASN A 123 9.63 19.90 8.86
C ASN A 123 9.30 21.40 8.79
N TYR A 124 8.02 21.78 8.70
CA TYR A 124 7.61 23.19 8.71
C TYR A 124 7.83 23.87 10.07
N GLY A 125 7.74 23.13 11.19
CA GLY A 125 8.00 23.67 12.53
C GLY A 125 9.48 24.00 12.81
N LYS A 126 10.40 23.47 12.03
CA LYS A 126 11.85 23.70 12.15
C LYS A 126 12.37 24.88 11.30
N GLU A 127 11.56 25.39 10.38
CA GLU A 127 11.92 26.51 9.48
C GLU A 127 11.40 27.88 9.94
N GLN A 128 10.77 27.96 11.12
CA GLN A 128 10.41 29.26 11.69
C GLN A 128 11.50 29.72 12.67
N PRO A 129 12.12 30.88 12.42
CA PRO A 129 13.16 31.46 13.28
C PRO A 129 12.62 31.91 14.63
#